data_f1bffcb103c075561e222e66ef9f809c
#
_entry.id   f1bffcb103c075561e222e66ef9f809c
#
_cell.length_a   1.000
_cell.length_b   1.000
_cell.length_c   1.000
_cell.angle_alpha   90.00
_cell.angle_beta   90.00
_cell.angle_gamma   90.00
#
_symmetry.space_group_name_H-M   'P 1'
#
loop_
_entity.id
_entity.type
_entity.pdbx_description
1 polymer ?
#
loop_
_entity_poly.entity_id
_entity_poly.type
_entity_poly.pdbx_seq_one_letter_code
_entity_poly.pdbx_strand_id
1 'polypeptide(L)'
;MTKVVILGGGFAGCAAAHMIRKKHKDWDIILLELTDKLGAGNRTQFYGGHPHTFGPRHFLTPWNYTYEYLDELLPLRKLDHSFYTYVERDSNFYSFPMSYEDIDTMPDKDIIYEELKQGTNIKDPSNLEDYWLKKAGKTLYEKFAKYYNQKMWLVDSNKELDAGYDDWSTKGELIYEKKGQNFHDMISAYPKDPLGYDKYFDIATRDIKILYKKKVSRVDFEKKNVYCSDNSNYDYDVLINTISVDILDQMCFGELRYVGVDFIPIVLPIKQCLPGNTFFLYYSGKEVHKRIVEYKKFTLHESEHTLIGLEIPSMNGKHYTMPILSEISLYKKYIDNQGDDVFNIGRAGSYEYIDIDDCIDQAMKVASKI
;
A
#
# COMPACT_ATOMS: atom_id res chain seq x y z
N MET A 1 17.29 -16.76 -26.80
CA MET A 1 16.11 -15.95 -26.43
C MET A 1 16.10 -15.84 -24.92
N THR A 2 16.21 -14.62 -24.41
CA THR A 2 16.25 -14.39 -22.95
C THR A 2 14.91 -14.76 -22.32
N LYS A 3 14.96 -15.55 -21.25
CA LYS A 3 13.79 -16.00 -20.50
C LYS A 3 13.59 -15.16 -19.25
N VAL A 4 12.44 -14.54 -19.15
CA VAL A 4 12.04 -13.75 -17.96
C VAL A 4 10.91 -14.46 -17.26
N VAL A 5 11.08 -14.73 -15.99
CA VAL A 5 10.00 -15.24 -15.13
C VAL A 5 9.60 -14.16 -14.14
N ILE A 6 8.30 -13.86 -14.09
CA ILE A 6 7.72 -12.88 -13.17
C ILE A 6 6.85 -13.62 -12.16
N LEU A 7 7.10 -13.40 -10.86
CA LEU A 7 6.36 -14.02 -9.77
C LEU A 7 5.35 -13.03 -9.20
N GLY A 8 4.06 -13.32 -9.38
CA GLY A 8 2.94 -12.51 -8.90
C GLY A 8 2.40 -11.53 -9.94
N GLY A 9 1.08 -11.61 -10.16
CA GLY A 9 0.33 -10.79 -11.11
C GLY A 9 -0.35 -9.57 -10.47
N GLY A 10 0.23 -9.01 -9.42
CA GLY A 10 -0.16 -7.73 -8.85
C GLY A 10 0.29 -6.55 -9.70
N PHE A 11 0.14 -5.33 -9.17
CA PHE A 11 0.47 -4.11 -9.92
C PHE A 11 1.94 -4.08 -10.39
N ALA A 12 2.87 -4.39 -9.48
CA ALA A 12 4.31 -4.39 -9.77
C ALA A 12 4.68 -5.40 -10.88
N GLY A 13 4.17 -6.64 -10.79
CA GLY A 13 4.45 -7.69 -11.78
C GLY A 13 3.88 -7.37 -13.15
N CYS A 14 2.66 -6.84 -13.23
CA CYS A 14 2.06 -6.42 -14.49
C CYS A 14 2.77 -5.21 -15.11
N ALA A 15 3.18 -4.23 -14.29
CA ALA A 15 3.97 -3.08 -14.76
C ALA A 15 5.32 -3.53 -15.33
N ALA A 16 6.04 -4.41 -14.61
CA ALA A 16 7.30 -4.96 -15.08
C ALA A 16 7.11 -5.75 -16.40
N ALA A 17 6.09 -6.61 -16.47
CA ALA A 17 5.77 -7.35 -17.69
C ALA A 17 5.56 -6.43 -18.90
N HIS A 18 4.75 -5.38 -18.74
CA HIS A 18 4.49 -4.40 -19.78
C HIS A 18 5.77 -3.69 -20.25
N MET A 19 6.56 -3.16 -19.32
CA MET A 19 7.73 -2.37 -19.63
C MET A 19 8.84 -3.22 -20.26
N ILE A 20 9.08 -4.43 -19.76
CA ILE A 20 10.04 -5.37 -20.31
C ILE A 20 9.61 -5.78 -21.73
N ARG A 21 8.33 -6.10 -21.96
CA ARG A 21 7.80 -6.43 -23.29
C ARG A 21 7.91 -5.25 -24.26
N LYS A 22 7.67 -4.01 -23.81
CA LYS A 22 7.81 -2.79 -24.62
C LYS A 22 9.25 -2.61 -25.09
N LYS A 23 10.24 -2.91 -24.26
CA LYS A 23 11.68 -2.80 -24.56
C LYS A 23 12.21 -3.99 -25.36
N HIS A 24 11.81 -5.21 -25.02
CA HIS A 24 12.33 -6.47 -25.56
C HIS A 24 11.23 -7.31 -26.21
N LYS A 25 11.00 -7.10 -27.50
CA LYS A 25 9.91 -7.73 -28.26
C LYS A 25 10.06 -9.24 -28.44
N ASP A 26 11.29 -9.72 -28.44
CA ASP A 26 11.69 -11.11 -28.74
C ASP A 26 11.96 -11.95 -27.46
N TRP A 27 11.92 -11.37 -26.28
CA TRP A 27 12.14 -12.12 -25.05
C TRP A 27 10.95 -13.05 -24.70
N ASP A 28 11.25 -14.22 -24.13
CA ASP A 28 10.22 -15.12 -23.60
C ASP A 28 9.86 -14.69 -22.16
N ILE A 29 8.69 -14.09 -22.00
CA ILE A 29 8.23 -13.56 -20.71
C ILE A 29 7.06 -14.38 -20.22
N ILE A 30 7.21 -15.00 -19.04
CA ILE A 30 6.17 -15.78 -18.38
C ILE A 30 5.85 -15.14 -17.02
N LEU A 31 4.56 -14.93 -16.74
CA LEU A 31 4.08 -14.46 -15.45
C LEU A 31 3.34 -15.60 -14.72
N LEU A 32 3.79 -15.91 -13.50
CA LEU A 32 3.17 -16.91 -12.62
C LEU A 32 2.27 -16.23 -11.62
N GLU A 33 0.97 -16.56 -11.63
CA GLU A 33 -0.02 -16.02 -10.70
C GLU A 33 -0.65 -17.14 -9.87
N LEU A 34 -0.76 -16.92 -8.55
CA LEU A 34 -1.31 -17.89 -7.59
C LEU A 34 -2.80 -18.14 -7.81
N THR A 35 -3.55 -17.09 -8.14
CA THR A 35 -5.01 -17.10 -8.27
C THR A 35 -5.45 -17.35 -9.73
N ASP A 36 -6.70 -17.20 -10.02
CA ASP A 36 -7.28 -17.28 -11.37
C ASP A 36 -7.42 -15.91 -12.05
N LYS A 37 -6.92 -14.82 -11.41
CA LYS A 37 -7.04 -13.43 -11.89
C LYS A 37 -5.80 -12.62 -11.53
N LEU A 38 -5.46 -11.66 -12.40
CA LEU A 38 -4.45 -10.65 -12.11
C LEU A 38 -5.02 -9.54 -11.22
N GLY A 39 -4.13 -8.73 -10.62
CA GLY A 39 -4.47 -7.48 -9.93
C GLY A 39 -4.48 -7.59 -8.41
N ALA A 40 -4.44 -8.79 -7.84
CA ALA A 40 -4.47 -8.98 -6.38
C ALA A 40 -5.57 -8.13 -5.71
N GLY A 41 -5.25 -7.36 -4.66
CA GLY A 41 -6.19 -6.49 -3.96
C GLY A 41 -6.66 -5.24 -4.74
N ASN A 42 -6.10 -4.99 -5.95
CA ASN A 42 -6.53 -3.89 -6.81
C ASN A 42 -7.60 -4.32 -7.84
N ARG A 43 -7.88 -5.62 -7.94
CA ARG A 43 -8.94 -6.15 -8.81
C ARG A 43 -10.30 -5.81 -8.25
N THR A 44 -11.24 -5.39 -9.11
CA THR A 44 -12.61 -5.09 -8.72
C THR A 44 -13.34 -6.36 -8.29
N GLN A 45 -14.01 -6.28 -7.15
CA GLN A 45 -14.90 -7.28 -6.60
C GLN A 45 -16.29 -6.70 -6.47
N PHE A 46 -17.32 -7.54 -6.25
CA PHE A 46 -18.70 -7.11 -6.08
C PHE A 46 -19.28 -7.65 -4.79
N TYR A 47 -20.00 -6.79 -4.07
CA TYR A 47 -20.81 -7.18 -2.93
C TYR A 47 -22.17 -6.50 -3.00
N GLY A 48 -23.25 -7.26 -2.96
CA GLY A 48 -24.60 -6.73 -3.12
C GLY A 48 -24.83 -5.93 -4.43
N GLY A 49 -24.08 -6.26 -5.51
CA GLY A 49 -24.12 -5.54 -6.78
C GLY A 49 -23.22 -4.29 -6.85
N HIS A 50 -22.55 -3.92 -5.76
CA HIS A 50 -21.67 -2.74 -5.70
C HIS A 50 -20.21 -3.11 -5.97
N PRO A 51 -19.53 -2.42 -6.91
CA PRO A 51 -18.11 -2.62 -7.18
C PRO A 51 -17.25 -2.04 -6.05
N HIS A 52 -16.21 -2.77 -5.68
CA HIS A 52 -15.21 -2.33 -4.69
C HIS A 52 -13.85 -3.00 -4.94
N THR A 53 -12.80 -2.44 -4.35
CA THR A 53 -11.47 -3.05 -4.25
C THR A 53 -11.15 -3.38 -2.80
N PHE A 54 -10.08 -4.11 -2.57
CA PHE A 54 -9.59 -4.39 -1.22
C PHE A 54 -8.81 -3.18 -0.69
N GLY A 55 -9.49 -2.24 -0.03
CA GLY A 55 -9.00 -0.92 0.36
C GLY A 55 -9.31 0.18 -0.66
N PRO A 56 -9.07 1.46 -0.36
CA PRO A 56 -9.49 2.59 -1.19
C PRO A 56 -8.78 2.65 -2.54
N ARG A 57 -7.59 2.10 -2.67
CA ARG A 57 -6.81 1.95 -3.90
C ARG A 57 -6.83 3.15 -4.86
N HIS A 58 -6.95 4.37 -4.35
CA HIS A 58 -6.75 5.54 -5.19
C HIS A 58 -5.26 5.68 -5.55
N PHE A 59 -4.98 6.26 -6.71
CA PHE A 59 -3.64 6.57 -7.15
C PHE A 59 -3.22 7.91 -6.56
N LEU A 60 -2.16 7.91 -5.78
CA LEU A 60 -1.61 9.11 -5.15
C LEU A 60 -0.11 9.15 -5.46
N THR A 61 0.37 10.21 -6.12
CA THR A 61 1.76 10.30 -6.53
C THR A 61 2.28 11.74 -6.57
N PRO A 62 3.52 12.00 -6.17
CA PRO A 62 4.20 13.27 -6.45
C PRO A 62 4.80 13.31 -7.87
N TRP A 63 4.82 12.19 -8.61
CA TRP A 63 5.56 12.04 -9.86
C TRP A 63 4.67 12.06 -11.09
N ASN A 64 4.84 13.04 -11.97
CA ASN A 64 4.10 13.13 -13.22
C ASN A 64 4.33 11.91 -14.12
N TYR A 65 5.54 11.36 -14.20
CA TYR A 65 5.85 10.24 -15.10
C TYR A 65 5.11 8.94 -14.74
N THR A 66 4.86 8.66 -13.46
CA THR A 66 4.06 7.49 -13.05
C THR A 66 2.59 7.69 -13.34
N TYR A 67 2.09 8.92 -13.17
CA TYR A 67 0.74 9.31 -13.55
C TYR A 67 0.53 9.17 -15.07
N GLU A 68 1.42 9.75 -15.89
CA GLU A 68 1.36 9.70 -17.35
C GLU A 68 1.39 8.26 -17.87
N TYR A 69 2.27 7.43 -17.31
CA TYR A 69 2.33 6.00 -17.65
C TYR A 69 0.99 5.30 -17.43
N LEU A 70 0.36 5.53 -16.28
CA LEU A 70 -0.89 4.86 -15.95
C LEU A 70 -2.07 5.44 -16.76
N ASP A 71 -2.13 6.77 -16.91
CA ASP A 71 -3.19 7.47 -17.66
C ASP A 71 -3.17 7.13 -19.17
N GLU A 72 -1.98 6.88 -19.74
CA GLU A 72 -1.83 6.41 -21.14
C GLU A 72 -2.49 5.05 -21.35
N LEU A 73 -2.35 4.13 -20.38
CA LEU A 73 -2.90 2.77 -20.46
C LEU A 73 -4.35 2.67 -19.98
N LEU A 74 -4.69 3.47 -18.99
CA LEU A 74 -6.00 3.47 -18.35
C LEU A 74 -6.40 4.91 -17.98
N PRO A 75 -7.29 5.57 -18.74
CA PRO A 75 -7.66 6.95 -18.47
C PRO A 75 -8.09 7.21 -17.03
N LEU A 76 -7.44 8.14 -16.37
CA LEU A 76 -7.66 8.53 -14.99
C LEU A 76 -8.54 9.78 -14.88
N ARG A 77 -9.20 9.95 -13.77
CA ARG A 77 -9.80 11.21 -13.31
C ARG A 77 -9.10 11.68 -12.04
N LYS A 78 -8.81 12.95 -11.95
CA LYS A 78 -8.30 13.55 -10.72
C LYS A 78 -9.38 13.54 -9.63
N LEU A 79 -8.95 13.31 -8.41
CA LEU A 79 -9.80 13.30 -7.23
C LEU A 79 -9.51 14.54 -6.38
N ASP A 80 -10.56 15.22 -5.99
CA ASP A 80 -10.51 16.21 -4.91
C ASP A 80 -11.01 15.50 -3.64
N HIS A 81 -10.09 14.92 -2.88
CA HIS A 81 -10.39 14.12 -1.70
C HIS A 81 -9.93 14.83 -0.43
N SER A 82 -10.83 14.96 0.53
CA SER A 82 -10.53 15.46 1.86
C SER A 82 -10.24 14.32 2.81
N PHE A 83 -9.06 14.37 3.46
CA PHE A 83 -8.61 13.35 4.40
C PHE A 83 -8.97 13.75 5.82
N TYR A 84 -9.74 12.89 6.50
CA TYR A 84 -10.15 13.11 7.89
C TYR A 84 -9.87 11.90 8.77
N THR A 85 -9.62 12.20 10.04
CA THR A 85 -9.50 11.23 11.13
C THR A 85 -10.54 11.53 12.20
N TYR A 86 -11.28 10.51 12.59
CA TYR A 86 -12.10 10.56 13.80
C TYR A 86 -11.19 10.39 15.02
N VAL A 87 -11.22 11.37 15.92
CA VAL A 87 -10.52 11.35 17.20
C VAL A 87 -11.52 11.02 18.29
N GLU A 88 -11.51 9.77 18.77
CA GLU A 88 -12.46 9.25 19.78
C GLU A 88 -12.51 10.13 21.04
N ARG A 89 -11.34 10.55 21.55
CA ARG A 89 -11.21 11.37 22.76
C ARG A 89 -12.01 12.69 22.68
N ASP A 90 -12.06 13.30 21.49
CA ASP A 90 -12.77 14.58 21.28
C ASP A 90 -14.17 14.36 20.68
N SER A 91 -14.51 13.13 20.30
CA SER A 91 -15.73 12.80 19.53
C SER A 91 -15.90 13.68 18.30
N ASN A 92 -14.80 13.99 17.60
CA ASN A 92 -14.75 14.95 16.51
C ASN A 92 -13.84 14.47 15.36
N PHE A 93 -14.02 15.08 14.18
CA PHE A 93 -13.21 14.83 12.99
C PHE A 93 -12.23 15.99 12.78
N TYR A 94 -10.97 15.64 12.50
CA TYR A 94 -9.92 16.58 12.15
C TYR A 94 -9.24 16.13 10.86
N SER A 95 -8.61 17.05 10.14
CA SER A 95 -7.81 16.68 8.96
C SER A 95 -6.59 15.84 9.36
N PHE A 96 -6.08 15.02 8.41
CA PHE A 96 -4.85 14.27 8.61
C PHE A 96 -4.01 14.26 7.32
N PRO A 97 -2.74 14.64 7.40
CA PRO A 97 -2.06 15.27 8.54
C PRO A 97 -2.78 16.49 9.09
N MET A 98 -2.52 16.81 10.37
CA MET A 98 -3.19 17.90 11.08
C MET A 98 -2.76 19.28 10.56
N SER A 99 -3.58 20.29 10.86
CA SER A 99 -3.22 21.68 10.65
C SER A 99 -3.36 22.51 11.93
N TYR A 100 -2.72 23.67 11.97
CA TYR A 100 -2.95 24.63 13.05
C TYR A 100 -4.41 25.08 13.12
N GLU A 101 -5.11 25.14 11.96
CA GLU A 101 -6.56 25.41 11.91
C GLU A 101 -7.38 24.31 12.62
N ASP A 102 -6.93 23.04 12.59
CA ASP A 102 -7.57 21.97 13.37
C ASP A 102 -7.28 22.11 14.85
N ILE A 103 -6.02 22.38 15.23
CA ILE A 103 -5.57 22.55 16.62
C ILE A 103 -6.36 23.66 17.30
N ASP A 104 -6.61 24.80 16.63
CA ASP A 104 -7.38 25.91 17.15
C ASP A 104 -8.82 25.54 17.55
N THR A 105 -9.36 24.45 16.98
CA THR A 105 -10.70 23.93 17.30
C THR A 105 -10.70 22.83 18.35
N MET A 106 -9.52 22.33 18.77
CA MET A 106 -9.42 21.23 19.74
C MET A 106 -9.70 21.71 21.18
N PRO A 107 -10.35 20.88 22.00
CA PRO A 107 -10.67 21.23 23.41
C PRO A 107 -9.43 21.53 24.24
N ASP A 108 -8.31 20.90 23.94
CA ASP A 108 -7.04 21.01 24.70
C ASP A 108 -5.95 21.76 23.91
N LYS A 109 -6.35 22.69 23.03
CA LYS A 109 -5.45 23.49 22.21
C LYS A 109 -4.34 24.21 23.01
N ASP A 110 -4.67 24.74 24.18
CA ASP A 110 -3.69 25.48 24.98
C ASP A 110 -2.58 24.55 25.49
N ILE A 111 -2.93 23.32 25.85
CA ILE A 111 -1.96 22.28 26.24
C ILE A 111 -1.09 21.91 25.04
N ILE A 112 -1.70 21.74 23.86
CA ILE A 112 -0.99 21.38 22.62
C ILE A 112 0.02 22.49 22.27
N TYR A 113 -0.39 23.75 22.28
CA TYR A 113 0.53 24.87 21.99
C TYR A 113 1.66 25.00 22.99
N GLU A 114 1.40 24.71 24.27
CA GLU A 114 2.46 24.70 25.28
C GLU A 114 3.44 23.53 25.06
N GLU A 115 2.95 22.35 24.74
CA GLU A 115 3.81 21.17 24.38
C GLU A 115 4.67 21.45 23.15
N LEU A 116 4.10 22.04 22.09
CA LEU A 116 4.83 22.42 20.88
C LEU A 116 5.91 23.48 21.14
N LYS A 117 5.62 24.46 22.03
CA LYS A 117 6.55 25.51 22.41
C LYS A 117 7.70 24.99 23.28
N GLN A 118 7.41 24.14 24.26
CA GLN A 118 8.42 23.59 25.17
C GLN A 118 9.32 22.56 24.45
N GLY A 119 8.79 21.88 23.43
CA GLY A 119 9.48 20.78 22.78
C GLY A 119 9.72 19.61 23.73
N THR A 120 10.63 18.73 23.37
CA THR A 120 11.01 17.55 24.15
C THR A 120 12.53 17.44 24.29
N ASN A 121 13.00 16.66 25.28
CA ASN A 121 14.42 16.33 25.44
C ASN A 121 14.90 15.22 24.47
N ILE A 122 14.02 14.71 23.60
CA ILE A 122 14.37 13.65 22.62
C ILE A 122 15.17 14.28 21.49
N LYS A 123 16.49 14.00 21.45
CA LYS A 123 17.38 14.52 20.41
C LYS A 123 17.22 13.73 19.11
N ASP A 124 17.41 12.41 19.18
CA ASP A 124 17.40 11.51 18.06
C ASP A 124 16.33 10.43 18.30
N PRO A 125 15.15 10.54 17.68
CA PRO A 125 14.12 9.52 17.78
C PRO A 125 14.65 8.18 17.26
N SER A 126 14.33 7.11 17.97
CA SER A 126 14.72 5.74 17.56
C SER A 126 13.54 4.85 17.20
N ASN A 127 12.32 5.39 17.28
CA ASN A 127 11.07 4.70 17.02
C ASN A 127 9.92 5.70 16.76
N LEU A 128 8.79 5.17 16.35
CA LEU A 128 7.61 5.97 16.02
C LEU A 128 7.11 6.83 17.19
N GLU A 129 7.08 6.29 18.42
CA GLU A 129 6.62 7.03 19.59
C GLU A 129 7.50 8.25 19.84
N ASP A 130 8.83 8.07 19.88
CA ASP A 130 9.78 9.14 20.10
C ASP A 130 9.70 10.21 19.00
N TYR A 131 9.51 9.79 17.75
CA TYR A 131 9.34 10.69 16.61
C TYR A 131 8.11 11.60 16.77
N TRP A 132 6.95 11.00 17.07
CA TRP A 132 5.72 11.75 17.26
C TRP A 132 5.76 12.68 18.49
N LEU A 133 6.30 12.18 19.61
CA LEU A 133 6.47 13.00 20.80
C LEU A 133 7.37 14.22 20.52
N LYS A 134 8.45 14.03 19.77
CA LYS A 134 9.36 15.12 19.39
C LYS A 134 8.70 16.14 18.47
N LYS A 135 7.94 15.68 17.48
CA LYS A 135 7.40 16.53 16.40
C LYS A 135 6.06 17.18 16.76
N ALA A 136 5.21 16.50 17.52
CA ALA A 136 3.83 16.91 17.75
C ALA A 136 3.44 17.03 19.23
N GLY A 137 4.29 16.61 20.14
CA GLY A 137 3.97 16.57 21.56
C GLY A 137 3.09 15.39 21.97
N LYS A 138 2.87 15.24 23.26
CA LYS A 138 2.16 14.11 23.86
C LYS A 138 0.68 14.09 23.50
N THR A 139 0.04 15.23 23.56
CA THR A 139 -1.42 15.33 23.36
C THR A 139 -1.82 14.94 21.95
N LEU A 140 -1.12 15.45 20.92
CA LEU A 140 -1.39 15.07 19.53
C LEU A 140 -0.99 13.62 19.23
N TYR A 141 0.13 13.13 19.80
CA TYR A 141 0.51 11.72 19.70
C TYR A 141 -0.60 10.79 20.23
N GLU A 142 -1.15 11.08 21.42
CA GLU A 142 -2.23 10.29 22.02
C GLU A 142 -3.54 10.35 21.22
N LYS A 143 -3.83 11.48 20.56
CA LYS A 143 -5.03 11.67 19.75
C LYS A 143 -4.96 10.98 18.39
N PHE A 144 -3.83 11.04 17.71
CA PHE A 144 -3.75 10.65 16.29
C PHE A 144 -2.93 9.40 16.02
N ALA A 145 -1.83 9.17 16.76
CA ALA A 145 -0.87 8.14 16.41
C ALA A 145 -0.90 6.92 17.32
N LYS A 146 -1.06 7.11 18.62
CA LYS A 146 -0.85 6.06 19.62
C LYS A 146 -1.64 4.79 19.33
N TYR A 147 -2.95 4.87 19.39
CA TYR A 147 -3.80 3.70 19.23
C TYR A 147 -3.99 3.29 17.76
N TYR A 148 -3.92 4.27 16.84
CA TYR A 148 -3.97 3.98 15.40
C TYR A 148 -2.84 3.05 14.98
N ASN A 149 -1.59 3.39 15.35
CA ASN A 149 -0.44 2.59 14.94
C ASN A 149 -0.36 1.27 15.70
N GLN A 150 -0.70 1.23 17.00
CA GLN A 150 -0.78 -0.03 17.74
C GLN A 150 -1.72 -1.03 17.06
N LYS A 151 -2.95 -0.60 16.69
CA LYS A 151 -3.89 -1.49 16.00
C LYS A 151 -3.51 -1.76 14.54
N MET A 152 -2.99 -0.74 13.82
CA MET A 152 -2.58 -0.90 12.42
C MET A 152 -1.49 -1.96 12.25
N TRP A 153 -0.53 -1.98 13.16
CA TRP A 153 0.64 -2.85 13.11
C TRP A 153 0.57 -4.06 14.05
N LEU A 154 -0.51 -4.18 14.81
CA LEU A 154 -0.72 -5.26 15.79
C LEU A 154 0.48 -5.39 16.75
N VAL A 155 0.91 -4.25 17.31
CA VAL A 155 1.97 -4.13 18.30
C VAL A 155 1.43 -3.58 19.61
N ASP A 156 2.04 -3.96 20.73
CA ASP A 156 1.66 -3.47 22.05
C ASP A 156 2.17 -2.05 22.31
N SER A 157 3.28 -1.69 21.69
CA SER A 157 3.92 -0.37 21.82
C SER A 157 4.42 0.16 20.48
N ASN A 158 4.23 1.46 20.24
CA ASN A 158 4.79 2.14 19.08
C ASN A 158 6.33 2.27 19.13
N LYS A 159 6.95 1.90 20.25
CA LYS A 159 8.41 1.76 20.35
C LYS A 159 8.95 0.55 19.60
N GLU A 160 8.11 -0.42 19.28
CA GLU A 160 8.49 -1.57 18.46
C GLU A 160 8.67 -1.20 16.97
N LEU A 161 8.06 -0.06 16.56
CA LEU A 161 8.12 0.45 15.18
C LEU A 161 9.37 1.33 15.04
N ASP A 162 10.50 0.70 14.79
CA ASP A 162 11.85 1.30 14.86
C ASP A 162 12.51 1.52 13.48
N ALA A 163 11.76 1.32 12.38
CA ALA A 163 12.26 1.48 11.03
C ALA A 163 11.39 2.41 10.17
N GLY A 164 12.00 3.37 9.47
CA GLY A 164 11.36 4.23 8.46
C GLY A 164 10.17 5.05 8.96
N TYR A 165 10.00 5.22 10.26
CA TYR A 165 8.84 5.86 10.89
C TYR A 165 8.70 7.36 10.55
N ASP A 166 9.75 8.00 10.12
CA ASP A 166 9.80 9.39 9.68
C ASP A 166 9.34 9.59 8.23
N ASP A 167 9.28 8.54 7.46
CA ASP A 167 8.84 8.54 6.07
C ASP A 167 7.40 7.99 5.91
N TRP A 168 7.16 6.74 6.27
CA TRP A 168 5.88 6.08 6.01
C TRP A 168 4.72 6.58 6.87
N SER A 169 4.99 7.16 8.05
CA SER A 169 3.93 7.53 9.00
C SER A 169 3.11 8.74 8.57
N THR A 170 3.69 9.64 7.80
CA THR A 170 3.06 10.91 7.43
C THR A 170 3.23 11.31 5.97
N LYS A 171 4.22 10.76 5.28
CA LYS A 171 4.64 11.19 3.94
C LYS A 171 4.88 12.71 3.86
N GLY A 172 5.42 13.31 4.94
CA GLY A 172 5.69 14.75 5.02
C GLY A 172 5.64 15.30 6.44
N GLU A 173 5.25 16.55 6.60
CA GLU A 173 5.09 17.17 7.91
C GLU A 173 3.87 16.64 8.65
N LEU A 174 3.94 16.60 10.00
CA LEU A 174 2.81 16.18 10.85
C LEU A 174 1.77 17.28 11.00
N ILE A 175 2.20 18.53 11.05
CA ILE A 175 1.36 19.69 11.28
C ILE A 175 1.62 20.71 10.17
N TYR A 176 0.58 21.11 9.45
CA TYR A 176 0.61 22.08 8.37
C TYR A 176 -0.04 23.39 8.80
N GLU A 177 0.24 24.47 8.07
CA GLU A 177 -0.39 25.77 8.33
C GLU A 177 -1.91 25.71 8.11
N LYS A 178 -2.35 25.08 7.01
CA LYS A 178 -3.76 25.00 6.61
C LYS A 178 -4.19 23.59 6.30
N LYS A 179 -5.49 23.33 6.43
CA LYS A 179 -6.12 22.05 6.06
C LYS A 179 -5.88 21.73 4.60
N GLY A 180 -5.51 20.45 4.33
CA GLY A 180 -5.29 19.95 2.98
C GLY A 180 -3.99 20.39 2.30
N GLN A 181 -3.16 21.19 2.96
CA GLN A 181 -1.92 21.73 2.37
C GLN A 181 -0.91 20.64 1.97
N ASN A 182 -0.88 19.52 2.67
CA ASN A 182 0.02 18.39 2.44
C ASN A 182 -0.17 17.69 1.09
N PHE A 183 -1.31 17.89 0.42
CA PHE A 183 -1.61 17.24 -0.87
C PHE A 183 -1.55 18.21 -2.05
N HIS A 184 -1.12 19.44 -1.85
CA HIS A 184 -1.04 20.47 -2.91
C HIS A 184 -0.16 20.04 -4.10
N ASP A 185 0.94 19.33 -3.81
CA ASP A 185 1.92 18.90 -4.82
C ASP A 185 1.74 17.43 -5.23
N MET A 186 0.66 16.78 -4.78
CA MET A 186 0.40 15.38 -5.12
C MET A 186 -0.78 15.25 -6.09
N ILE A 187 -0.62 14.36 -7.05
CA ILE A 187 -1.70 13.98 -7.96
C ILE A 187 -2.49 12.87 -7.29
N SER A 188 -3.74 13.16 -6.92
CA SER A 188 -4.72 12.18 -6.48
C SER A 188 -5.64 11.83 -7.64
N ALA A 189 -5.76 10.54 -7.99
CA ALA A 189 -6.54 10.09 -9.14
C ALA A 189 -7.15 8.70 -8.94
N TYR A 190 -8.12 8.36 -9.81
CA TYR A 190 -8.71 7.02 -9.90
C TYR A 190 -9.14 6.75 -11.35
N PRO A 191 -9.18 5.50 -11.81
CA PRO A 191 -9.64 5.17 -13.15
C PRO A 191 -11.04 5.72 -13.46
N LYS A 192 -11.23 6.18 -14.70
CA LYS A 192 -12.57 6.54 -15.21
C LYS A 192 -13.47 5.32 -15.41
N ASP A 193 -12.84 4.15 -15.56
CA ASP A 193 -13.56 2.89 -15.73
C ASP A 193 -14.30 2.51 -14.43
N PRO A 194 -15.58 2.15 -14.49
CA PRO A 194 -16.35 1.71 -13.31
C PRO A 194 -15.77 0.46 -12.63
N LEU A 195 -15.02 -0.36 -13.38
CA LEU A 195 -14.29 -1.53 -12.87
C LEU A 195 -12.86 -1.19 -12.41
N GLY A 196 -12.61 0.07 -12.08
CA GLY A 196 -11.33 0.50 -11.54
C GLY A 196 -10.14 0.11 -12.42
N TYR A 197 -9.17 -0.60 -11.86
CA TYR A 197 -7.92 -0.97 -12.54
C TYR A 197 -8.00 -2.23 -13.42
N ASP A 198 -9.16 -2.87 -13.56
CA ASP A 198 -9.26 -4.18 -14.20
C ASP A 198 -8.68 -4.20 -15.61
N LYS A 199 -9.02 -3.21 -16.43
CA LYS A 199 -8.50 -3.08 -17.80
C LYS A 199 -6.99 -2.86 -17.86
N TYR A 200 -6.40 -2.21 -16.86
CA TYR A 200 -4.95 -2.03 -16.82
C TYR A 200 -4.22 -3.38 -16.84
N PHE A 201 -4.65 -4.33 -16.02
CA PHE A 201 -4.00 -5.64 -15.95
C PHE A 201 -4.07 -6.38 -17.28
N ASP A 202 -5.21 -6.31 -17.97
CA ASP A 202 -5.41 -6.95 -19.27
C ASP A 202 -4.56 -6.27 -20.36
N ILE A 203 -4.43 -4.93 -20.34
CA ILE A 203 -3.62 -4.18 -21.30
C ILE A 203 -2.12 -4.41 -21.04
N ALA A 204 -1.68 -4.30 -19.79
CA ALA A 204 -0.28 -4.43 -19.40
C ALA A 204 0.30 -5.82 -19.67
N THR A 205 -0.54 -6.85 -19.73
CA THR A 205 -0.09 -8.24 -19.94
C THR A 205 -0.56 -8.85 -21.25
N ARG A 206 -1.07 -8.06 -22.21
CA ARG A 206 -1.67 -8.53 -23.47
C ARG A 206 -0.77 -9.50 -24.24
N ASP A 207 0.53 -9.20 -24.30
CA ASP A 207 1.52 -9.98 -25.05
C ASP A 207 2.42 -10.83 -24.14
N ILE A 208 1.90 -11.22 -22.96
CA ILE A 208 2.62 -11.97 -21.94
C ILE A 208 1.96 -13.34 -21.75
N LYS A 209 2.77 -14.36 -21.61
CA LYS A 209 2.28 -15.69 -21.24
C LYS A 209 1.97 -15.74 -19.75
N ILE A 210 0.70 -15.78 -19.38
CA ILE A 210 0.25 -15.85 -18.00
C ILE A 210 -0.10 -17.28 -17.65
N LEU A 211 0.42 -17.77 -16.52
CA LEU A 211 0.12 -19.07 -15.96
C LEU A 211 -0.56 -18.87 -14.60
N TYR A 212 -1.86 -19.09 -14.56
CA TYR A 212 -2.68 -18.98 -13.37
C TYR A 212 -2.61 -20.25 -12.50
N LYS A 213 -3.00 -20.10 -11.22
CA LYS A 213 -3.02 -21.18 -10.22
C LYS A 213 -1.64 -21.82 -10.01
N LYS A 214 -0.58 -21.01 -10.17
CA LYS A 214 0.81 -21.40 -9.95
C LYS A 214 1.29 -20.93 -8.58
N LYS A 215 1.27 -21.85 -7.61
CA LYS A 215 1.82 -21.60 -6.28
C LYS A 215 3.32 -21.88 -6.31
N VAL A 216 4.13 -20.82 -6.32
CA VAL A 216 5.58 -20.92 -6.17
C VAL A 216 5.89 -21.54 -4.81
N SER A 217 6.76 -22.53 -4.78
CA SER A 217 7.19 -23.24 -3.57
C SER A 217 8.66 -22.97 -3.20
N ARG A 218 9.52 -22.74 -4.19
CA ARG A 218 10.92 -22.35 -4.00
C ARG A 218 11.56 -21.88 -5.30
N VAL A 219 12.69 -21.22 -5.18
CA VAL A 219 13.61 -20.90 -6.29
C VAL A 219 14.96 -21.55 -6.01
N ASP A 220 15.55 -22.16 -7.03
CA ASP A 220 16.94 -22.63 -7.03
C ASP A 220 17.76 -21.56 -7.78
N PHE A 221 18.43 -20.69 -7.02
CA PHE A 221 19.16 -19.55 -7.58
C PHE A 221 20.42 -19.98 -8.36
N GLU A 222 21.05 -21.11 -7.99
CA GLU A 222 22.21 -21.63 -8.71
C GLU A 222 21.82 -22.20 -10.08
N LYS A 223 20.71 -22.99 -10.14
CA LYS A 223 20.17 -23.56 -11.37
C LYS A 223 19.27 -22.63 -12.13
N LYS A 224 18.98 -21.44 -11.60
CA LYS A 224 18.06 -20.45 -12.17
C LYS A 224 16.70 -21.07 -12.53
N ASN A 225 16.06 -21.68 -11.55
CA ASN A 225 14.80 -22.41 -11.77
C ASN A 225 13.77 -22.14 -10.67
N VAL A 226 12.54 -21.79 -11.08
CA VAL A 226 11.40 -21.59 -10.19
C VAL A 226 10.60 -22.88 -10.12
N TYR A 227 10.30 -23.37 -8.93
CA TYR A 227 9.49 -24.56 -8.68
C TYR A 227 8.12 -24.19 -8.10
N CYS A 228 7.09 -24.85 -8.61
CA CYS A 228 5.72 -24.72 -8.13
C CYS A 228 5.25 -25.98 -7.38
N SER A 229 4.22 -25.81 -6.53
CA SER A 229 3.66 -26.90 -5.73
C SER A 229 2.98 -28.00 -6.54
N ASP A 230 2.67 -27.75 -7.82
CA ASP A 230 2.11 -28.72 -8.77
C ASP A 230 3.20 -29.51 -9.54
N ASN A 231 4.46 -29.45 -9.08
CA ASN A 231 5.65 -30.04 -9.68
C ASN A 231 6.07 -29.40 -11.01
N SER A 232 5.41 -28.36 -11.49
CA SER A 232 5.92 -27.59 -12.64
C SER A 232 7.13 -26.76 -12.24
N ASN A 233 8.01 -26.52 -13.22
CA ASN A 233 9.17 -25.66 -13.02
C ASN A 233 9.46 -24.82 -14.26
N TYR A 234 10.18 -23.69 -14.05
CA TYR A 234 10.44 -22.69 -15.07
C TYR A 234 11.86 -22.16 -14.92
N ASP A 235 12.69 -22.37 -15.91
CA ASP A 235 14.03 -21.82 -15.99
C ASP A 235 13.99 -20.34 -16.41
N TYR A 236 14.93 -19.55 -15.91
CA TYR A 236 15.00 -18.11 -16.19
C TYR A 236 16.44 -17.63 -16.42
N ASP A 237 16.58 -16.58 -17.22
CA ASP A 237 17.78 -15.74 -17.28
C ASP A 237 17.63 -14.52 -16.38
N VAL A 238 16.39 -14.00 -16.22
CA VAL A 238 16.01 -12.89 -15.35
C VAL A 238 14.76 -13.27 -14.54
N LEU A 239 14.82 -13.03 -13.25
CA LEU A 239 13.70 -13.26 -12.33
C LEU A 239 13.20 -11.94 -11.75
N ILE A 240 11.91 -11.64 -11.97
CA ILE A 240 11.22 -10.51 -11.33
C ILE A 240 10.35 -11.06 -10.22
N ASN A 241 10.74 -10.81 -8.99
CA ASN A 241 9.99 -11.26 -7.82
C ASN A 241 9.10 -10.16 -7.27
N THR A 242 7.81 -10.41 -7.13
CA THR A 242 6.85 -9.51 -6.47
C THR A 242 6.13 -10.16 -5.30
N ILE A 243 6.51 -11.40 -4.95
CA ILE A 243 5.98 -12.12 -3.78
C ILE A 243 6.98 -12.09 -2.62
N SER A 244 6.54 -12.51 -1.44
CA SER A 244 7.40 -12.51 -0.25
C SER A 244 8.67 -13.36 -0.47
N VAL A 245 9.83 -12.77 -0.21
CA VAL A 245 11.14 -13.40 -0.50
C VAL A 245 11.41 -14.66 0.33
N ASP A 246 10.85 -14.75 1.54
CA ASP A 246 10.97 -15.92 2.41
C ASP A 246 10.40 -17.20 1.76
N ILE A 247 9.38 -17.06 0.88
CA ILE A 247 8.81 -18.17 0.13
C ILE A 247 9.83 -18.74 -0.88
N LEU A 248 10.64 -17.86 -1.49
CA LEU A 248 11.58 -18.26 -2.54
C LEU A 248 12.63 -19.24 -2.01
N ASP A 249 13.02 -19.10 -0.75
CA ASP A 249 14.04 -19.91 -0.08
C ASP A 249 13.45 -20.76 1.07
N GLN A 250 12.18 -21.15 0.94
CA GLN A 250 11.48 -22.04 1.88
C GLN A 250 11.60 -21.62 3.35
N MET A 251 11.64 -20.30 3.62
CA MET A 251 11.73 -19.72 4.96
C MET A 251 12.98 -20.16 5.75
N CYS A 252 14.11 -20.44 5.05
CA CYS A 252 15.33 -20.98 5.66
C CYS A 252 15.94 -20.09 6.77
N PHE A 253 15.69 -18.77 6.73
CA PHE A 253 16.08 -17.80 7.77
C PHE A 253 14.94 -17.43 8.74
N GLY A 254 13.74 -17.96 8.53
CA GLY A 254 12.51 -17.66 9.26
C GLY A 254 11.47 -16.91 8.43
N GLU A 255 10.22 -16.92 8.88
CA GLU A 255 9.11 -16.25 8.21
C GLU A 255 9.16 -14.74 8.43
N LEU A 256 9.00 -13.95 7.36
CA LEU A 256 8.84 -12.51 7.42
C LEU A 256 7.43 -12.14 7.90
N ARG A 257 7.36 -11.21 8.86
CA ARG A 257 6.10 -10.75 9.43
C ARG A 257 5.41 -9.73 8.53
N TYR A 258 4.10 -9.87 8.44
CA TYR A 258 3.21 -8.94 7.74
C TYR A 258 1.97 -8.69 8.57
N VAL A 259 1.33 -7.55 8.33
CA VAL A 259 -0.03 -7.30 8.79
C VAL A 259 -0.98 -7.44 7.62
N GLY A 260 -2.07 -8.17 7.87
CA GLY A 260 -3.20 -8.29 6.97
C GLY A 260 -4.34 -7.34 7.35
N VAL A 261 -5.45 -7.51 6.66
CA VAL A 261 -6.68 -6.76 6.92
C VAL A 261 -7.88 -7.65 6.70
N ASP A 262 -8.74 -7.74 7.69
CA ASP A 262 -10.08 -8.27 7.51
C ASP A 262 -10.98 -7.17 6.97
N PHE A 263 -11.68 -7.45 5.89
CA PHE A 263 -12.53 -6.51 5.20
C PHE A 263 -14.00 -6.90 5.38
N ILE A 264 -14.80 -5.97 5.93
CA ILE A 264 -16.23 -6.17 6.15
C ILE A 264 -17.01 -5.23 5.23
N PRO A 265 -17.60 -5.73 4.12
CA PRO A 265 -18.45 -4.93 3.25
C PRO A 265 -19.86 -4.80 3.84
N ILE A 266 -20.42 -3.59 3.83
CA ILE A 266 -21.77 -3.29 4.31
C ILE A 266 -22.48 -2.42 3.26
N VAL A 267 -23.67 -2.87 2.80
CA VAL A 267 -24.53 -2.05 1.94
C VAL A 267 -25.53 -1.29 2.82
N LEU A 268 -25.51 0.03 2.73
CA LEU A 268 -26.42 0.92 3.45
C LEU A 268 -27.57 1.37 2.55
N PRO A 269 -28.83 1.43 3.03
CA PRO A 269 -29.99 1.88 2.26
C PRO A 269 -30.08 3.41 2.19
N ILE A 270 -28.97 4.05 1.86
CA ILE A 270 -28.85 5.50 1.68
C ILE A 270 -27.93 5.78 0.47
N LYS A 271 -28.16 6.90 -0.18
CA LYS A 271 -27.44 7.24 -1.41
C LYS A 271 -25.96 7.52 -1.19
N GLN A 272 -25.60 8.10 -0.02
CA GLN A 272 -24.25 8.48 0.37
C GLN A 272 -24.11 8.44 1.88
N CYS A 273 -22.98 7.91 2.38
CA CYS A 273 -22.67 7.80 3.80
C CYS A 273 -21.71 8.93 4.26
N LEU A 274 -20.60 9.12 3.56
CA LEU A 274 -19.59 10.09 3.94
C LEU A 274 -19.87 11.46 3.29
N PRO A 275 -19.66 12.58 4.03
CA PRO A 275 -20.01 13.90 3.52
C PRO A 275 -19.05 14.40 2.43
N GLY A 276 -19.53 15.28 1.55
CA GLY A 276 -18.72 16.02 0.57
C GLY A 276 -17.71 15.15 -0.18
N ASN A 277 -16.48 15.60 -0.22
CA ASN A 277 -15.35 14.95 -0.88
C ASN A 277 -14.58 13.96 0.02
N THR A 278 -15.17 13.49 1.12
CA THR A 278 -14.57 12.47 1.98
C THR A 278 -14.88 11.09 1.41
N PHE A 279 -13.87 10.38 0.94
CA PHE A 279 -14.00 9.05 0.33
C PHE A 279 -13.77 7.93 1.33
N PHE A 280 -12.97 8.22 2.35
CA PHE A 280 -12.73 7.33 3.49
C PHE A 280 -12.36 8.14 4.74
N LEU A 281 -12.57 7.53 5.89
CA LEU A 281 -12.28 8.08 7.21
C LEU A 281 -11.32 7.18 7.96
N TYR A 282 -10.30 7.76 8.56
CA TYR A 282 -9.45 7.09 9.55
C TYR A 282 -10.08 7.15 10.95
N TYR A 283 -9.73 6.19 11.78
CA TYR A 283 -10.15 6.08 13.18
C TYR A 283 -8.92 5.93 14.06
N SER A 284 -8.61 6.95 14.85
CA SER A 284 -7.36 7.00 15.62
C SER A 284 -7.47 6.44 17.04
N GLY A 285 -8.68 6.14 17.51
CA GLY A 285 -8.95 5.64 18.87
C GLY A 285 -8.78 4.13 19.01
N LYS A 286 -9.46 3.56 20.01
CA LYS A 286 -9.41 2.14 20.36
C LYS A 286 -10.41 1.28 19.60
N GLU A 287 -11.16 1.86 18.67
CA GLU A 287 -12.06 1.12 17.79
C GLU A 287 -11.27 0.03 17.04
N VAL A 288 -11.88 -1.12 16.82
CA VAL A 288 -11.22 -2.27 16.17
C VAL A 288 -10.84 -1.99 14.71
N HIS A 289 -11.63 -1.17 14.01
CA HIS A 289 -11.36 -0.80 12.64
C HIS A 289 -10.41 0.41 12.55
N LYS A 290 -9.58 0.43 11.54
CA LYS A 290 -8.66 1.54 11.26
C LYS A 290 -9.23 2.56 10.29
N ARG A 291 -10.16 2.12 9.42
CA ARG A 291 -10.69 2.93 8.32
C ARG A 291 -12.06 2.45 7.86
N ILE A 292 -12.89 3.38 7.41
CA ILE A 292 -14.13 3.15 6.67
C ILE A 292 -13.97 3.79 5.30
N VAL A 293 -14.33 3.05 4.24
CA VAL A 293 -14.23 3.51 2.84
C VAL A 293 -15.60 3.50 2.19
N GLU A 294 -16.00 4.57 1.49
CA GLU A 294 -17.20 4.61 0.65
C GLU A 294 -16.85 4.46 -0.83
N TYR A 295 -17.02 3.26 -1.36
CA TYR A 295 -16.51 2.86 -2.68
C TYR A 295 -17.21 3.54 -3.85
N LYS A 296 -18.49 3.89 -3.72
CA LYS A 296 -19.25 4.60 -4.75
C LYS A 296 -18.55 5.89 -5.21
N LYS A 297 -17.84 6.58 -4.32
CA LYS A 297 -17.13 7.81 -4.64
C LYS A 297 -15.91 7.57 -5.55
N PHE A 298 -15.32 6.40 -5.47
CA PHE A 298 -14.25 5.98 -6.38
C PHE A 298 -14.82 5.48 -7.71
N THR A 299 -15.77 4.56 -7.66
CA THR A 299 -16.28 3.86 -8.84
C THR A 299 -17.32 4.63 -9.63
N LEU A 300 -17.92 5.69 -9.04
CA LEU A 300 -19.07 6.44 -9.57
C LEU A 300 -20.28 5.53 -9.88
N HIS A 301 -20.39 4.41 -9.16
CA HIS A 301 -21.50 3.47 -9.31
C HIS A 301 -22.84 4.13 -8.97
N GLU A 302 -23.76 4.12 -9.92
CA GLU A 302 -25.11 4.69 -9.74
C GLU A 302 -26.02 3.72 -8.99
N SER A 303 -26.48 4.11 -7.80
CA SER A 303 -27.40 3.33 -6.97
C SER A 303 -28.01 4.22 -5.88
N GLU A 304 -29.22 3.92 -5.43
CA GLU A 304 -29.85 4.55 -4.24
C GLU A 304 -29.24 4.01 -2.92
N HIS A 305 -28.42 2.95 -2.99
CA HIS A 305 -27.68 2.40 -1.88
C HIS A 305 -26.19 2.70 -2.01
N THR A 306 -25.45 2.64 -0.92
CA THR A 306 -24.00 2.78 -0.94
C THR A 306 -23.29 1.64 -0.23
N LEU A 307 -22.16 1.20 -0.78
CA LEU A 307 -21.27 0.22 -0.14
C LEU A 307 -20.21 0.96 0.66
N ILE A 308 -20.12 0.63 1.95
CA ILE A 308 -18.97 0.96 2.79
C ILE A 308 -18.17 -0.30 3.11
N GLY A 309 -16.87 -0.16 3.23
CA GLY A 309 -15.98 -1.22 3.71
C GLY A 309 -15.30 -0.82 5.01
N LEU A 310 -15.41 -1.66 6.03
CA LEU A 310 -14.63 -1.53 7.25
C LEU A 310 -13.33 -2.33 7.11
N GLU A 311 -12.22 -1.70 7.43
CA GLU A 311 -10.90 -2.34 7.44
C GLU A 311 -10.42 -2.56 8.87
N ILE A 312 -10.26 -3.84 9.25
CA ILE A 312 -9.81 -4.26 10.57
C ILE A 312 -8.43 -4.90 10.40
N PRO A 313 -7.36 -4.36 11.02
CA PRO A 313 -6.05 -4.99 10.98
C PRO A 313 -6.10 -6.39 11.60
N SER A 314 -5.45 -7.35 10.96
CA SER A 314 -5.46 -8.75 11.38
C SER A 314 -4.17 -9.46 10.96
N MET A 315 -3.97 -10.70 11.40
CA MET A 315 -2.89 -11.56 10.93
C MET A 315 -3.22 -12.29 9.62
N ASN A 316 -4.38 -12.01 9.02
CA ASN A 316 -4.84 -12.66 7.79
C ASN A 316 -4.26 -11.98 6.55
N GLY A 317 -3.37 -12.67 5.85
CA GLY A 317 -2.76 -12.20 4.61
C GLY A 317 -1.51 -11.32 4.81
N LYS A 318 -0.75 -11.17 3.75
CA LYS A 318 0.51 -10.39 3.71
C LYS A 318 0.28 -9.06 2.96
N HIS A 319 -0.39 -8.08 3.63
CA HIS A 319 -0.74 -6.80 2.98
C HIS A 319 0.26 -5.68 3.25
N TYR A 320 0.80 -5.63 4.48
CA TYR A 320 1.72 -4.58 4.93
C TYR A 320 2.94 -5.21 5.57
N THR A 321 4.11 -4.83 5.10
CA THR A 321 5.42 -5.20 5.69
C THR A 321 5.60 -4.52 7.03
N MET A 322 6.18 -5.20 8.00
CA MET A 322 6.42 -4.64 9.34
C MET A 322 7.58 -3.65 9.32
N PRO A 323 7.37 -2.39 9.75
CA PRO A 323 8.43 -1.39 9.81
C PRO A 323 9.30 -1.56 11.07
N ILE A 324 10.00 -2.69 11.15
CA ILE A 324 10.81 -3.12 12.28
C ILE A 324 12.20 -3.51 11.78
N LEU A 325 13.26 -3.01 12.41
CA LEU A 325 14.64 -3.25 11.99
C LEU A 325 15.03 -4.73 11.95
N SER A 326 14.51 -5.53 12.88
CA SER A 326 14.78 -6.98 12.89
C SER A 326 14.18 -7.67 11.65
N GLU A 327 13.00 -7.26 11.20
CA GLU A 327 12.35 -7.79 10.00
C GLU A 327 13.09 -7.34 8.72
N ILE A 328 13.54 -6.08 8.68
CA ILE A 328 14.38 -5.58 7.58
C ILE A 328 15.71 -6.33 7.54
N SER A 329 16.30 -6.62 8.70
CA SER A 329 17.54 -7.40 8.78
C SER A 329 17.32 -8.84 8.32
N LEU A 330 16.17 -9.43 8.63
CA LEU A 330 15.80 -10.77 8.14
C LEU A 330 15.59 -10.76 6.62
N TYR A 331 14.89 -9.75 6.08
CA TYR A 331 14.73 -9.57 4.63
C TYR A 331 16.10 -9.49 3.92
N LYS A 332 17.04 -8.72 4.46
CA LYS A 332 18.40 -8.59 3.89
C LYS A 332 19.11 -9.93 3.75
N LYS A 333 18.98 -10.83 4.74
CA LYS A 333 19.58 -12.18 4.64
C LYS A 333 19.06 -12.96 3.42
N TYR A 334 17.77 -12.80 3.07
CA TYR A 334 17.22 -13.42 1.87
C TYR A 334 17.76 -12.81 0.59
N ILE A 335 17.93 -11.48 0.56
CA ILE A 335 18.45 -10.78 -0.63
C ILE A 335 19.93 -11.13 -0.86
N ASP A 336 20.74 -11.20 0.21
CA ASP A 336 22.16 -11.53 0.12
C ASP A 336 22.42 -12.95 -0.43
N ASN A 337 21.40 -13.82 -0.40
CA ASN A 337 21.45 -15.18 -0.95
C ASN A 337 21.01 -15.27 -2.43
N GLN A 338 20.68 -14.15 -3.07
CA GLN A 338 20.17 -14.08 -4.46
C GLN A 338 21.26 -13.60 -5.41
N GLY A 339 21.14 -13.95 -6.70
CA GLY A 339 22.01 -13.45 -7.76
C GLY A 339 21.59 -12.08 -8.31
N ASP A 340 22.49 -11.45 -9.07
CA ASP A 340 22.26 -10.14 -9.72
C ASP A 340 21.14 -10.17 -10.79
N ASP A 341 20.69 -11.35 -11.18
CA ASP A 341 19.62 -11.60 -12.13
C ASP A 341 18.23 -11.67 -11.48
N VAL A 342 18.15 -11.47 -10.15
CA VAL A 342 16.91 -11.45 -9.38
C VAL A 342 16.56 -10.03 -8.97
N PHE A 343 15.39 -9.55 -9.35
CA PHE A 343 14.90 -8.22 -9.03
C PHE A 343 13.65 -8.31 -8.15
N ASN A 344 13.76 -7.84 -6.91
CA ASN A 344 12.66 -7.81 -5.96
C ASN A 344 11.97 -6.45 -6.02
N ILE A 345 10.68 -6.44 -6.41
CA ILE A 345 9.87 -5.23 -6.56
C ILE A 345 8.46 -5.44 -5.99
N GLY A 346 7.74 -4.33 -5.81
CA GLY A 346 6.43 -4.36 -5.20
C GLY A 346 6.49 -4.61 -3.69
N ARG A 347 5.42 -4.28 -2.99
CA ARG A 347 5.38 -4.24 -1.52
C ARG A 347 5.89 -5.52 -0.85
N ALA A 348 5.52 -6.69 -1.34
CA ALA A 348 5.97 -7.95 -0.74
C ALA A 348 7.38 -8.35 -1.21
N GLY A 349 7.73 -8.08 -2.48
CA GLY A 349 9.04 -8.43 -3.04
C GLY A 349 10.18 -7.57 -2.50
N SER A 350 9.99 -6.24 -2.41
CA SER A 350 10.99 -5.33 -1.85
C SER A 350 10.93 -5.22 -0.32
N TYR A 351 9.91 -5.80 0.31
CA TYR A 351 9.63 -5.66 1.75
C TYR A 351 9.54 -4.20 2.21
N GLU A 352 8.92 -3.34 1.40
CA GLU A 352 8.75 -1.91 1.65
C GLU A 352 7.28 -1.53 1.77
N TYR A 353 6.97 -0.51 2.59
CA TYR A 353 5.62 0.05 2.67
C TYR A 353 5.43 1.07 1.54
N ILE A 354 4.99 0.60 0.38
CA ILE A 354 4.87 1.35 -0.87
C ILE A 354 3.46 1.30 -1.46
N ASP A 355 3.14 2.27 -2.32
CA ASP A 355 1.88 2.38 -3.02
C ASP A 355 1.99 1.99 -4.52
N ILE A 356 0.94 2.24 -5.30
CA ILE A 356 0.87 1.82 -6.71
C ILE A 356 1.92 2.56 -7.55
N ASP A 357 2.14 3.83 -7.29
CA ASP A 357 3.11 4.68 -7.99
C ASP A 357 4.55 4.20 -7.78
N ASP A 358 4.90 3.84 -6.54
CA ASP A 358 6.20 3.24 -6.21
C ASP A 358 6.39 1.90 -6.94
N CYS A 359 5.33 1.07 -7.04
CA CYS A 359 5.38 -0.18 -7.80
C CYS A 359 5.68 0.07 -9.29
N ILE A 360 5.10 1.13 -9.87
CA ILE A 360 5.36 1.54 -11.25
C ILE A 360 6.81 2.02 -11.39
N ASP A 361 7.28 2.87 -10.48
CA ASP A 361 8.64 3.39 -10.47
C ASP A 361 9.69 2.28 -10.35
N GLN A 362 9.48 1.33 -9.42
CA GLN A 362 10.35 0.15 -9.29
C GLN A 362 10.40 -0.68 -10.58
N ALA A 363 9.25 -0.89 -11.23
CA ALA A 363 9.19 -1.60 -12.50
C ALA A 363 9.93 -0.85 -13.62
N MET A 364 9.82 0.49 -13.69
CA MET A 364 10.59 1.33 -14.63
C MET A 364 12.09 1.21 -14.40
N LYS A 365 12.53 1.27 -13.16
CA LYS A 365 13.94 1.14 -12.78
C LYS A 365 14.50 -0.23 -13.18
N VAL A 366 13.76 -1.30 -12.95
CA VAL A 366 14.18 -2.64 -13.37
C VAL A 366 14.23 -2.75 -14.88
N ALA A 367 13.18 -2.37 -15.60
CA ALA A 367 13.15 -2.41 -17.05
C ALA A 367 14.25 -1.57 -17.71
N SER A 368 14.74 -0.53 -17.03
CA SER A 368 15.88 0.27 -17.54
C SER A 368 17.23 -0.43 -17.39
N LYS A 369 17.38 -1.30 -16.37
CA LYS A 369 18.64 -2.01 -16.05
C LYS A 369 18.87 -3.26 -16.92
N ILE A 370 17.79 -3.91 -17.38
CA ILE A 370 17.86 -5.18 -18.14
C ILE A 370 17.70 -5.00 -19.68
#